data_1d469025cf876c5a8e82cc4517573c05
#
_entry.id   1d469025cf876c5a8e82cc4517573c05
#
_cell.length_a   1.000
_cell.length_b   1.000
_cell.length_c   1.000
_cell.angle_alpha   90.00
_cell.angle_beta   90.00
_cell.angle_gamma   90.00
#
_symmetry.space_group_name_H-M   'P 1'
#
loop_
_entity.id
_entity.type
_entity.pdbx_description
1 polymer ?
#
loop_
_entity_poly.entity_id
_entity_poly.type
_entity_poly.pdbx_seq_one_letter_code
_entity_poly.pdbx_strand_id
1 'polypeptide(L)'
;MLKRFAIVPLVLLLGVSACKRHAGLVNSAQAANPSPAPSAAKGAASPSAPATVKTNPPAAKGGKVVVDQTAQVIIFCYHRLVDKIRYPGTEIRPADFEAQMKGLKDRGITVIGMQDLLAWRRGEKNIPPRCAVVSFDDGWKSQYEVAWPIMKKYGYPFTMFIYTEGVRGGLLGGGEAITWEQLADMRDNGVDIEAHTATHQDLREGHMVTLVAPGAKKARKKLTGPEYEQWLQNEVVGCKQLLEQRLAIKVNCFAVPFGSYNEHVKEVARNAGYEAMFTVYGQPLTFTSPLDSLGRYAIEANKPKVFEDAMKMIATSAGGASAVAEVGTANLSTQPVDGETVRTALPLIKANVSALGQIDPGSIQMRVSGLGVVPASYDPKTGTVSYQVAQKLRDKSCTVILSAKSEGKKVEAHWTFGIEEGAGAAPAPSASAPPKKK
;
A
#
# COMPACT_ATOMS: atom_id res chain seq x y z
N MET A 1 2.24 65.98 20.52
CA MET A 1 0.98 66.10 21.29
C MET A 1 0.67 64.79 21.95
N LEU A 2 0.81 64.80 23.29
CA LEU A 2 0.52 63.70 24.19
C LEU A 2 -0.98 63.49 24.36
N LYS A 3 -1.47 62.26 24.43
CA LYS A 3 -2.67 61.85 25.17
C LYS A 3 -2.48 60.36 25.56
N ARG A 4 -2.10 60.07 26.71
CA ARG A 4 -2.69 59.82 28.05
C ARG A 4 -3.47 58.51 28.11
N PHE A 5 -2.89 57.63 28.90
CA PHE A 5 -3.36 56.37 29.47
C PHE A 5 -4.71 56.45 30.21
N ALA A 6 -5.47 55.39 30.18
CA ALA A 6 -6.44 55.07 31.20
C ALA A 6 -6.34 53.57 31.55
N ILE A 7 -5.93 53.33 32.77
CA ILE A 7 -5.91 52.05 33.48
C ILE A 7 -7.23 51.93 34.22
N VAL A 8 -7.92 50.82 34.13
CA VAL A 8 -9.03 50.49 35.04
C VAL A 8 -8.74 49.08 35.63
N PRO A 9 -8.90 48.92 36.94
CA PRO A 9 -8.39 47.75 37.64
C PRO A 9 -9.40 46.60 37.74
N LEU A 10 -8.81 45.46 37.87
CA LEU A 10 -9.25 44.13 38.22
C LEU A 10 -10.05 44.09 39.52
N VAL A 11 -11.21 43.43 39.55
CA VAL A 11 -11.85 42.95 40.78
C VAL A 11 -11.92 41.43 40.74
N LEU A 12 -11.17 40.85 41.65
CA LEU A 12 -11.14 39.43 41.98
C LEU A 12 -12.35 39.12 42.89
N LEU A 13 -13.16 38.12 42.55
CA LEU A 13 -14.12 37.54 43.48
C LEU A 13 -13.87 36.03 43.57
N LEU A 14 -13.27 35.66 44.68
CA LEU A 14 -13.16 34.29 45.18
C LEU A 14 -14.50 33.89 45.79
N GLY A 15 -15.07 32.81 45.28
CA GLY A 15 -16.23 32.13 45.86
C GLY A 15 -15.88 30.69 46.19
N VAL A 16 -15.47 30.49 47.43
CA VAL A 16 -15.33 29.16 48.03
C VAL A 16 -16.71 28.73 48.51
N SER A 17 -17.17 27.54 48.13
CA SER A 17 -18.24 26.86 48.88
C SER A 17 -18.00 25.37 48.92
N ALA A 18 -17.93 24.89 50.14
CA ALA A 18 -17.52 23.58 50.57
C ALA A 18 -18.68 22.58 50.63
N CYS A 19 -18.31 21.33 50.49
CA CYS A 19 -18.84 20.09 51.07
C CYS A 19 -20.30 19.95 51.45
N LYS A 20 -20.91 18.86 50.99
CA LYS A 20 -21.52 17.90 51.96
C LYS A 20 -21.54 16.49 51.39
N ARG A 21 -20.83 15.59 52.07
CA ARG A 21 -21.00 14.12 52.01
C ARG A 21 -22.33 13.74 52.63
N HIS A 22 -23.02 12.74 52.05
CA HIS A 22 -23.91 11.87 52.82
C HIS A 22 -23.68 10.43 52.35
N ALA A 23 -23.28 9.63 53.30
CA ALA A 23 -23.20 8.18 53.27
C ALA A 23 -24.50 7.61 53.87
N GLY A 24 -24.85 6.42 53.44
CA GLY A 24 -25.93 5.58 54.03
C GLY A 24 -26.22 4.44 53.05
N LEU A 25 -25.65 3.33 53.17
CA LEU A 25 -25.78 2.09 53.90
C LEU A 25 -27.09 1.30 53.63
N VAL A 26 -26.84 0.15 52.98
CA VAL A 26 -27.34 -1.23 53.15
C VAL A 26 -28.85 -1.55 53.17
N ASN A 27 -29.30 -2.52 52.37
CA ASN A 27 -29.66 -3.92 52.72
C ASN A 27 -30.41 -4.54 51.52
N SER A 28 -29.95 -5.63 50.95
CA SER A 28 -30.20 -7.05 51.16
C SER A 28 -31.63 -7.54 50.99
N ALA A 29 -31.74 -8.60 50.21
CA ALA A 29 -32.60 -9.78 50.30
C ALA A 29 -33.64 -9.94 49.18
N GLN A 30 -33.41 -10.95 48.37
CA GLN A 30 -33.97 -12.30 48.35
C GLN A 30 -35.20 -12.52 47.44
N ALA A 31 -34.96 -13.31 46.43
CA ALA A 31 -35.66 -14.50 45.93
C ALA A 31 -37.19 -14.50 45.72
N ALA A 32 -37.59 -14.87 44.50
CA ALA A 32 -38.48 -15.98 44.23
C ALA A 32 -38.82 -16.12 42.74
N ASN A 33 -38.51 -17.27 42.18
CA ASN A 33 -39.26 -17.91 41.06
C ASN A 33 -40.60 -18.42 41.59
N PRO A 34 -41.65 -18.68 40.78
CA PRO A 34 -41.65 -19.72 39.75
C PRO A 34 -42.48 -19.46 38.49
N SER A 35 -42.25 -20.28 37.49
CA SER A 35 -43.12 -20.62 36.35
C SER A 35 -44.53 -21.11 36.75
N PRO A 36 -45.54 -21.03 35.81
CA PRO A 36 -45.73 -22.19 34.95
C PRO A 36 -46.16 -21.90 33.51
N ALA A 37 -45.90 -22.86 32.63
CA ALA A 37 -46.53 -23.00 31.32
C ALA A 37 -47.98 -23.54 31.46
N PRO A 38 -48.86 -23.31 30.42
CA PRO A 38 -49.23 -24.50 29.65
C PRO A 38 -49.42 -24.28 28.12
N SER A 39 -49.05 -25.36 27.40
CA SER A 39 -49.83 -26.16 26.43
C SER A 39 -50.35 -25.54 25.12
N ALA A 40 -49.74 -25.95 24.06
CA ALA A 40 -50.21 -26.51 22.78
C ALA A 40 -51.41 -25.92 22.04
N ALA A 41 -51.13 -25.45 20.78
CA ALA A 41 -52.05 -25.71 19.64
C ALA A 41 -51.24 -25.75 18.33
N LYS A 42 -51.56 -26.74 17.51
CA LYS A 42 -51.02 -27.14 16.21
C LYS A 42 -51.22 -26.12 15.10
N GLY A 43 -50.31 -26.06 14.14
CA GLY A 43 -50.58 -25.47 12.85
C GLY A 43 -49.32 -25.35 11.98
N ALA A 44 -49.19 -26.24 11.00
CA ALA A 44 -48.11 -26.44 10.03
C ALA A 44 -47.78 -25.26 9.16
N ALA A 45 -46.49 -25.06 8.93
CA ALA A 45 -45.88 -24.87 7.62
C ALA A 45 -44.34 -24.78 7.81
N SER A 46 -43.60 -25.71 7.26
CA SER A 46 -42.13 -25.67 7.17
C SER A 46 -41.71 -24.57 6.18
N PRO A 47 -40.76 -23.71 6.54
CA PRO A 47 -39.93 -23.06 5.55
C PRO A 47 -38.68 -23.90 5.28
N SER A 48 -38.36 -23.97 3.99
CA SER A 48 -37.23 -24.66 3.38
C SER A 48 -35.92 -24.35 4.08
N ALA A 49 -35.13 -25.40 4.28
CA ALA A 49 -33.79 -25.34 4.83
C ALA A 49 -32.88 -24.41 4.00
N PRO A 50 -31.99 -23.61 4.62
CA PRO A 50 -30.96 -22.89 3.89
C PRO A 50 -29.97 -23.89 3.30
N ALA A 51 -29.57 -23.59 2.06
CA ALA A 51 -28.59 -24.37 1.31
C ALA A 51 -27.32 -24.57 2.14
N THR A 52 -26.96 -25.82 2.35
CA THR A 52 -25.70 -26.24 2.95
C THR A 52 -24.54 -25.65 2.17
N VAL A 53 -23.83 -24.72 2.79
CA VAL A 53 -22.47 -24.33 2.39
C VAL A 53 -21.64 -25.62 2.42
N LYS A 54 -21.21 -26.07 1.25
CA LYS A 54 -20.26 -27.18 1.14
C LYS A 54 -18.94 -26.69 1.77
N THR A 55 -18.71 -27.04 3.01
CA THR A 55 -17.39 -26.96 3.62
C THR A 55 -16.49 -27.94 2.88
N ASN A 56 -15.38 -27.45 2.37
CA ASN A 56 -14.33 -28.29 1.83
C ASN A 56 -13.94 -29.37 2.87
N PRO A 57 -13.69 -30.60 2.44
CA PRO A 57 -13.26 -31.65 3.36
C PRO A 57 -11.95 -31.23 4.06
N PRO A 58 -11.71 -31.69 5.30
CA PRO A 58 -10.50 -31.37 6.03
C PRO A 58 -9.27 -31.83 5.24
N ALA A 59 -8.27 -30.95 5.15
CA ALA A 59 -7.02 -31.21 4.45
C ALA A 59 -6.40 -32.53 4.89
N ALA A 60 -6.10 -33.38 3.91
CA ALA A 60 -5.35 -34.61 4.11
C ALA A 60 -3.97 -34.28 4.71
N LYS A 61 -3.57 -35.01 5.72
CA LYS A 61 -2.28 -34.87 6.40
C LYS A 61 -1.12 -35.07 5.42
N GLY A 62 -0.27 -34.04 5.23
CA GLY A 62 1.15 -34.26 5.04
C GLY A 62 1.69 -34.38 3.62
N GLY A 63 1.01 -33.95 2.55
CA GLY A 63 1.62 -33.79 1.22
C GLY A 63 2.05 -32.34 0.99
N LYS A 64 3.28 -32.09 0.57
CA LYS A 64 3.67 -30.75 0.07
C LYS A 64 2.72 -30.38 -1.08
N VAL A 65 2.02 -29.24 -0.93
CA VAL A 65 1.18 -28.69 -2.02
C VAL A 65 2.13 -28.32 -3.14
N VAL A 66 1.96 -28.92 -4.33
CA VAL A 66 2.67 -28.46 -5.53
C VAL A 66 1.94 -27.21 -6.02
N VAL A 67 2.54 -26.05 -5.80
CA VAL A 67 1.96 -24.78 -6.24
C VAL A 67 2.34 -24.48 -7.70
N ASP A 68 1.37 -23.99 -8.46
CA ASP A 68 1.62 -23.44 -9.79
C ASP A 68 2.35 -22.10 -9.66
N GLN A 69 3.65 -22.10 -9.93
CA GLN A 69 4.49 -20.90 -9.88
C GLN A 69 4.35 -20.03 -11.14
N THR A 70 3.61 -20.47 -12.14
CA THR A 70 3.39 -19.72 -13.38
C THR A 70 2.21 -18.77 -13.30
N ALA A 71 1.43 -18.83 -12.22
CA ALA A 71 0.30 -17.94 -12.00
C ALA A 71 0.75 -16.46 -11.97
N GLN A 72 -0.08 -15.59 -12.52
CA GLN A 72 0.13 -14.14 -12.54
C GLN A 72 -0.99 -13.44 -11.79
N VAL A 73 -0.62 -12.48 -10.97
CA VAL A 73 -1.56 -11.71 -10.17
C VAL A 73 -1.40 -10.23 -10.48
N ILE A 74 -2.50 -9.53 -10.70
CA ILE A 74 -2.52 -8.05 -10.70
C ILE A 74 -3.19 -7.58 -9.42
N ILE A 75 -2.68 -6.51 -8.84
CA ILE A 75 -3.29 -5.88 -7.68
C ILE A 75 -3.78 -4.50 -8.07
N PHE A 76 -5.07 -4.24 -7.89
CA PHE A 76 -5.68 -2.94 -8.07
C PHE A 76 -5.71 -2.18 -6.74
N CYS A 77 -5.38 -0.90 -6.80
CA CYS A 77 -5.45 0.02 -5.67
C CYS A 77 -6.47 1.12 -5.98
N TYR A 78 -7.53 1.18 -5.21
CA TYR A 78 -8.57 2.19 -5.26
C TYR A 78 -8.51 3.07 -4.01
N HIS A 79 -9.10 4.28 -4.09
CA HIS A 79 -9.19 5.17 -2.94
C HIS A 79 -10.66 5.57 -2.72
N ARG A 80 -11.06 6.74 -3.14
CA ARG A 80 -12.36 7.30 -2.85
C ARG A 80 -13.36 7.11 -4.00
N LEU A 81 -14.59 6.69 -3.67
CA LEU A 81 -15.68 6.60 -4.63
C LEU A 81 -16.61 7.83 -4.46
N VAL A 82 -16.85 8.56 -5.54
CA VAL A 82 -17.66 9.80 -5.54
C VAL A 82 -18.43 9.95 -6.83
N ASP A 83 -19.65 10.52 -6.77
CA ASP A 83 -20.43 10.81 -7.97
C ASP A 83 -19.82 11.92 -8.81
N LYS A 84 -19.23 12.92 -8.14
CA LYS A 84 -18.58 14.06 -8.77
C LYS A 84 -17.10 14.11 -8.46
N ILE A 85 -16.26 13.82 -9.45
CA ILE A 85 -14.80 13.87 -9.33
C ILE A 85 -14.33 15.29 -9.04
N ARG A 86 -13.55 15.44 -7.97
CA ARG A 86 -12.87 16.69 -7.57
C ARG A 86 -11.35 16.51 -7.53
N TYR A 87 -10.91 15.33 -7.12
CA TYR A 87 -9.50 14.95 -7.00
C TYR A 87 -9.22 13.73 -7.89
N PRO A 88 -9.03 13.95 -9.21
CA PRO A 88 -8.98 12.86 -10.19
C PRO A 88 -7.80 11.88 -10.01
N GLY A 89 -6.80 12.20 -9.16
CA GLY A 89 -5.68 11.32 -8.79
C GLY A 89 -6.00 10.32 -7.69
N THR A 90 -7.17 10.42 -7.03
CA THR A 90 -7.56 9.51 -5.94
C THR A 90 -9.05 9.16 -5.97
N GLU A 91 -9.80 9.66 -6.93
CA GLU A 91 -11.25 9.47 -7.00
C GLU A 91 -11.66 8.68 -8.25
N ILE A 92 -12.72 7.88 -8.10
CA ILE A 92 -13.38 7.16 -9.19
C ILE A 92 -14.91 7.21 -8.97
N ARG A 93 -15.70 7.14 -10.04
CA ARG A 93 -17.15 7.04 -9.92
C ARG A 93 -17.58 5.62 -9.54
N PRO A 94 -18.64 5.46 -8.74
CA PRO A 94 -19.21 4.15 -8.43
C PRO A 94 -19.52 3.31 -9.67
N ALA A 95 -20.07 3.93 -10.71
CA ALA A 95 -20.40 3.23 -11.96
C ALA A 95 -19.15 2.72 -12.71
N ASP A 96 -18.08 3.51 -12.72
CA ASP A 96 -16.82 3.10 -13.35
C ASP A 96 -16.16 1.96 -12.56
N PHE A 97 -16.19 2.03 -11.24
CA PHE A 97 -15.71 0.95 -10.36
C PHE A 97 -16.52 -0.34 -10.58
N GLU A 98 -17.83 -0.27 -10.59
CA GLU A 98 -18.69 -1.43 -10.83
C GLU A 98 -18.48 -2.04 -12.22
N ALA A 99 -18.32 -1.20 -13.25
CA ALA A 99 -17.99 -1.65 -14.61
C ALA A 99 -16.65 -2.41 -14.65
N GLN A 100 -15.67 -1.99 -13.87
CA GLN A 100 -14.37 -2.69 -13.73
C GLN A 100 -14.54 -4.04 -13.03
N MET A 101 -15.31 -4.12 -11.93
CA MET A 101 -15.62 -5.39 -11.26
C MET A 101 -16.34 -6.38 -12.21
N LYS A 102 -17.32 -5.87 -12.96
CA LYS A 102 -17.96 -6.64 -14.03
C LYS A 102 -16.95 -7.07 -15.09
N GLY A 103 -16.05 -6.18 -15.49
CA GLY A 103 -15.01 -6.45 -16.47
C GLY A 103 -14.06 -7.57 -16.07
N LEU A 104 -13.75 -7.73 -14.78
CA LEU A 104 -12.99 -8.88 -14.25
C LEU A 104 -13.76 -10.18 -14.46
N LYS A 105 -15.05 -10.18 -14.10
CA LYS A 105 -15.94 -11.36 -14.28
C LYS A 105 -16.07 -11.77 -15.74
N ASP A 106 -16.35 -10.81 -16.61
CA ASP A 106 -16.56 -11.06 -18.05
C ASP A 106 -15.32 -11.65 -18.74
N ARG A 107 -14.13 -11.33 -18.24
CA ARG A 107 -12.84 -11.84 -18.74
C ARG A 107 -12.37 -13.11 -18.03
N GLY A 108 -13.16 -13.69 -17.13
CA GLY A 108 -12.81 -14.89 -16.38
C GLY A 108 -11.59 -14.71 -15.47
N ILE A 109 -11.34 -13.48 -14.98
CA ILE A 109 -10.29 -13.22 -14.01
C ILE A 109 -10.85 -13.49 -12.62
N THR A 110 -10.22 -14.41 -11.89
CA THR A 110 -10.62 -14.72 -10.52
C THR A 110 -10.10 -13.65 -9.56
N VAL A 111 -10.99 -13.04 -8.79
CA VAL A 111 -10.58 -12.17 -7.70
C VAL A 111 -10.30 -13.02 -6.47
N ILE A 112 -9.07 -12.93 -5.95
CA ILE A 112 -8.61 -13.66 -4.76
C ILE A 112 -8.33 -12.70 -3.60
N GLY A 113 -8.34 -13.20 -2.38
CA GLY A 113 -7.95 -12.43 -1.18
C GLY A 113 -6.43 -12.21 -1.13
N MET A 114 -6.00 -11.17 -0.42
CA MET A 114 -4.58 -10.90 -0.18
C MET A 114 -3.92 -12.05 0.57
N GLN A 115 -4.60 -12.64 1.55
CA GLN A 115 -4.08 -13.77 2.32
C GLN A 115 -3.93 -15.03 1.45
N ASP A 116 -4.75 -15.18 0.40
CA ASP A 116 -4.58 -16.26 -0.58
C ASP A 116 -3.34 -16.05 -1.45
N LEU A 117 -3.07 -14.81 -1.85
CA LEU A 117 -1.83 -14.44 -2.55
C LEU A 117 -0.60 -14.77 -1.67
N LEU A 118 -0.62 -14.39 -0.40
CA LEU A 118 0.50 -14.67 0.51
C LEU A 118 0.65 -16.18 0.77
N ALA A 119 -0.44 -16.93 0.94
CA ALA A 119 -0.40 -18.37 1.09
C ALA A 119 0.18 -19.07 -0.15
N TRP A 120 -0.14 -18.58 -1.35
CA TRP A 120 0.49 -19.04 -2.58
C TRP A 120 2.00 -18.76 -2.59
N ARG A 121 2.40 -17.56 -2.21
CA ARG A 121 3.81 -17.16 -2.13
C ARG A 121 4.61 -18.01 -1.12
N ARG A 122 3.97 -18.47 -0.05
CA ARG A 122 4.57 -19.41 0.93
C ARG A 122 4.54 -20.88 0.46
N GLY A 123 3.91 -21.16 -0.69
CA GLY A 123 3.77 -22.54 -1.19
C GLY A 123 2.72 -23.37 -0.45
N GLU A 124 1.78 -22.72 0.23
CA GLU A 124 0.76 -23.37 1.05
C GLU A 124 -0.56 -23.59 0.30
N LYS A 125 -0.83 -22.80 -0.74
CA LYS A 125 -2.09 -22.80 -1.49
C LYS A 125 -1.85 -22.52 -2.96
N ASN A 126 -2.56 -23.24 -3.85
CA ASN A 126 -2.63 -22.87 -5.25
C ASN A 126 -3.65 -21.75 -5.47
N ILE A 127 -3.36 -20.91 -6.46
CA ILE A 127 -4.28 -19.88 -6.97
C ILE A 127 -4.56 -20.15 -8.46
N PRO A 128 -5.65 -19.62 -9.03
CA PRO A 128 -5.88 -19.69 -10.47
C PRO A 128 -4.74 -19.02 -11.27
N PRO A 129 -4.48 -19.48 -12.50
CA PRO A 129 -3.35 -18.97 -13.30
C PRO A 129 -3.39 -17.46 -13.58
N ARG A 130 -4.59 -16.87 -13.55
CA ARG A 130 -4.83 -15.44 -13.76
C ARG A 130 -5.75 -14.92 -12.68
N CYS A 131 -5.20 -14.13 -11.79
CA CYS A 131 -5.91 -13.59 -10.64
C CYS A 131 -5.80 -12.08 -10.56
N ALA A 132 -6.78 -11.50 -9.88
CA ALA A 132 -6.71 -10.12 -9.41
C ALA A 132 -6.88 -10.07 -7.89
N VAL A 133 -6.22 -9.11 -7.25
CA VAL A 133 -6.50 -8.68 -5.89
C VAL A 133 -7.03 -7.26 -5.95
N VAL A 134 -8.06 -6.96 -5.19
CA VAL A 134 -8.62 -5.62 -5.06
C VAL A 134 -8.25 -5.05 -3.71
N SER A 135 -7.68 -3.87 -3.68
CA SER A 135 -7.35 -3.15 -2.44
C SER A 135 -7.86 -1.72 -2.45
N PHE A 136 -8.12 -1.19 -1.27
CA PHE A 136 -8.52 0.19 -1.04
C PHE A 136 -7.61 0.82 -0.01
N ASP A 137 -7.16 2.05 -0.28
CA ASP A 137 -6.30 2.80 0.63
C ASP A 137 -7.09 3.90 1.35
N ASP A 138 -6.52 4.42 2.43
CA ASP A 138 -6.92 5.58 3.23
C ASP A 138 -8.07 5.36 4.22
N GLY A 139 -8.99 4.44 4.00
CA GLY A 139 -10.17 4.30 4.87
C GLY A 139 -11.22 5.38 4.67
N TRP A 140 -11.61 5.64 3.41
CA TRP A 140 -12.72 6.54 3.09
C TRP A 140 -14.07 5.90 3.42
N LYS A 141 -15.00 6.68 3.95
CA LYS A 141 -16.36 6.24 4.26
C LYS A 141 -17.06 5.62 3.04
N SER A 142 -16.79 6.14 1.84
CA SER A 142 -17.34 5.61 0.58
C SER A 142 -16.89 4.16 0.28
N GLN A 143 -15.80 3.69 0.88
CA GLN A 143 -15.37 2.29 0.76
C GLN A 143 -16.32 1.35 1.52
N TYR A 144 -16.83 1.79 2.66
CA TYR A 144 -17.86 1.08 3.42
C TYR A 144 -19.25 1.21 2.76
N GLU A 145 -19.66 2.42 2.41
CA GLU A 145 -21.04 2.70 1.99
C GLU A 145 -21.31 2.38 0.51
N VAL A 146 -20.28 2.40 -0.35
CA VAL A 146 -20.44 2.25 -1.81
C VAL A 146 -19.62 1.08 -2.35
N ALA A 147 -18.30 1.02 -2.08
CA ALA A 147 -17.46 -0.02 -2.65
C ALA A 147 -17.82 -1.41 -2.11
N TRP A 148 -17.97 -1.55 -0.81
CA TRP A 148 -18.27 -2.85 -0.19
C TRP A 148 -19.60 -3.47 -0.67
N PRO A 149 -20.72 -2.79 -0.78
CA PRO A 149 -21.92 -3.32 -1.42
C PRO A 149 -21.69 -3.86 -2.84
N ILE A 150 -20.89 -3.16 -3.64
CA ILE A 150 -20.51 -3.61 -4.98
C ILE A 150 -19.66 -4.88 -4.90
N MET A 151 -18.65 -4.92 -4.05
CA MET A 151 -17.80 -6.10 -3.86
C MET A 151 -18.63 -7.31 -3.39
N LYS A 152 -19.57 -7.12 -2.46
CA LYS A 152 -20.54 -8.15 -2.03
C LYS A 152 -21.37 -8.68 -3.18
N LYS A 153 -21.86 -7.81 -4.07
CA LYS A 153 -22.66 -8.19 -5.26
C LYS A 153 -21.93 -9.17 -6.16
N TYR A 154 -20.60 -9.02 -6.30
CA TYR A 154 -19.77 -9.90 -7.10
C TYR A 154 -19.17 -11.09 -6.31
N GLY A 155 -19.32 -11.11 -5.00
CA GLY A 155 -18.68 -12.10 -4.13
C GLY A 155 -17.16 -11.99 -4.10
N TYR A 156 -16.63 -10.79 -4.27
CA TYR A 156 -15.20 -10.55 -4.36
C TYR A 156 -14.59 -10.20 -3.01
N PRO A 157 -13.54 -10.91 -2.58
CA PRO A 157 -12.73 -10.48 -1.43
C PRO A 157 -11.94 -9.21 -1.78
N PHE A 158 -11.57 -8.44 -0.75
CA PHE A 158 -10.73 -7.26 -0.91
C PHE A 158 -10.02 -6.93 0.40
N THR A 159 -8.99 -6.08 0.31
CA THR A 159 -8.18 -5.63 1.42
C THR A 159 -8.30 -4.11 1.60
N MET A 160 -8.40 -3.67 2.84
CA MET A 160 -8.37 -2.26 3.22
C MET A 160 -7.02 -1.92 3.84
N PHE A 161 -6.30 -0.94 3.31
CA PHE A 161 -5.09 -0.38 3.90
C PHE A 161 -5.41 0.93 4.62
N ILE A 162 -5.30 0.91 5.94
CA ILE A 162 -5.82 1.97 6.81
C ILE A 162 -4.68 2.77 7.43
N TYR A 163 -4.70 4.11 7.29
CA TYR A 163 -3.90 4.96 8.14
C TYR A 163 -4.68 5.35 9.40
N THR A 164 -4.12 5.06 10.57
CA THR A 164 -4.89 5.00 11.81
C THR A 164 -5.39 6.36 12.31
N GLU A 165 -4.64 7.42 12.10
CA GLU A 165 -5.05 8.78 12.47
C GLU A 165 -6.09 9.38 11.53
N GLY A 166 -6.34 8.71 10.39
CA GLY A 166 -7.42 9.05 9.45
C GLY A 166 -8.77 8.49 9.85
N VAL A 167 -8.82 7.41 10.63
CA VAL A 167 -10.07 6.83 11.11
C VAL A 167 -10.84 7.88 11.92
N ARG A 168 -12.15 7.97 11.73
CA ARG A 168 -12.96 8.96 12.45
C ARG A 168 -12.86 8.74 13.95
N GLY A 169 -12.43 9.77 14.65
CA GLY A 169 -12.02 9.70 16.05
C GLY A 169 -10.49 9.69 16.23
N GLY A 170 -9.72 9.50 15.15
CA GLY A 170 -8.29 9.76 15.13
C GLY A 170 -7.97 11.25 14.99
N LEU A 171 -6.70 11.62 15.10
CA LEU A 171 -6.24 13.02 15.10
C LEU A 171 -6.39 13.70 13.72
N LEU A 172 -6.43 12.92 12.62
CA LEU A 172 -6.61 13.39 11.26
C LEU A 172 -7.99 13.03 10.68
N GLY A 173 -8.82 12.34 11.42
CA GLY A 173 -10.14 11.91 10.99
C GLY A 173 -11.07 13.06 10.64
N GLY A 174 -11.96 12.83 9.69
CA GLY A 174 -12.97 13.78 9.22
C GLY A 174 -14.29 13.11 8.92
N GLY A 175 -15.30 13.89 8.50
CA GLY A 175 -16.65 13.39 8.21
C GLY A 175 -16.72 12.34 7.10
N GLU A 176 -15.75 12.32 6.22
CA GLU A 176 -15.62 11.37 5.09
C GLU A 176 -14.76 10.14 5.42
N ALA A 177 -14.22 10.04 6.63
CA ALA A 177 -13.44 8.90 7.08
C ALA A 177 -14.34 7.79 7.62
N ILE A 178 -13.90 6.54 7.45
CA ILE A 178 -14.49 5.34 8.04
C ILE A 178 -14.36 5.38 9.57
N THR A 179 -15.25 4.72 10.30
CA THR A 179 -15.18 4.61 11.75
C THR A 179 -14.59 3.27 12.19
N TRP A 180 -14.15 3.19 13.45
CA TRP A 180 -13.69 1.92 14.03
C TRP A 180 -14.79 0.84 14.05
N GLU A 181 -16.05 1.25 14.27
CA GLU A 181 -17.21 0.36 14.27
C GLU A 181 -17.48 -0.18 12.85
N GLN A 182 -17.33 0.67 11.83
CA GLN A 182 -17.47 0.25 10.43
C GLN A 182 -16.33 -0.70 10.02
N LEU A 183 -15.10 -0.44 10.45
CA LEU A 183 -13.98 -1.37 10.23
C LEU A 183 -14.21 -2.71 10.95
N ALA A 184 -14.75 -2.69 12.18
CA ALA A 184 -15.08 -3.90 12.90
C ALA A 184 -16.18 -4.71 12.18
N ASP A 185 -17.23 -4.05 11.67
CA ASP A 185 -18.26 -4.69 10.86
C ASP A 185 -17.69 -5.31 9.57
N MET A 186 -16.80 -4.61 8.86
CA MET A 186 -16.11 -5.14 7.68
C MET A 186 -15.27 -6.37 8.03
N ARG A 187 -14.46 -6.32 9.09
CA ARG A 187 -13.68 -7.45 9.61
C ARG A 187 -14.56 -8.65 9.90
N ASP A 188 -15.65 -8.46 10.64
CA ASP A 188 -16.57 -9.53 11.04
C ASP A 188 -17.27 -10.20 9.85
N ASN A 189 -17.30 -9.50 8.72
CA ASN A 189 -17.79 -10.00 7.44
C ASN A 189 -16.66 -10.40 6.47
N GLY A 190 -15.45 -10.63 6.96
CA GLY A 190 -14.35 -11.25 6.22
C GLY A 190 -13.54 -10.29 5.33
N VAL A 191 -13.67 -8.99 5.51
CA VAL A 191 -12.80 -8.02 4.84
C VAL A 191 -11.44 -8.01 5.53
N ASP A 192 -10.39 -8.11 4.74
CA ASP A 192 -9.00 -8.04 5.19
C ASP A 192 -8.61 -6.59 5.48
N ILE A 193 -8.05 -6.32 6.67
CA ILE A 193 -7.71 -4.95 7.11
C ILE A 193 -6.23 -4.91 7.48
N GLU A 194 -5.51 -4.04 6.80
CA GLU A 194 -4.06 -3.96 6.81
C GLU A 194 -3.56 -2.51 7.01
N ALA A 195 -2.27 -2.32 7.17
CA ALA A 195 -1.68 -1.06 7.59
C ALA A 195 -1.29 -0.13 6.42
N HIS A 196 -1.55 1.18 6.62
CA HIS A 196 -1.15 2.28 5.71
C HIS A 196 -0.51 3.46 6.46
N THR A 197 0.30 3.20 7.48
CA THR A 197 0.92 4.16 8.40
C THR A 197 -0.02 4.76 9.45
N ALA A 198 0.54 5.53 10.38
CA ALA A 198 -0.27 6.28 11.33
C ALA A 198 -0.89 7.53 10.70
N THR A 199 -0.11 8.33 9.95
CA THR A 199 -0.53 9.68 9.54
C THR A 199 -0.51 9.93 8.03
N HIS A 200 -0.31 8.89 7.20
CA HIS A 200 -0.28 8.97 5.73
C HIS A 200 0.71 10.01 5.19
N GLN A 201 1.97 9.91 5.59
CA GLN A 201 3.01 10.81 5.14
C GLN A 201 4.14 10.06 4.41
N ASP A 202 4.95 10.79 3.65
CA ASP A 202 6.16 10.24 3.03
C ASP A 202 7.14 9.82 4.13
N LEU A 203 7.45 8.52 4.18
CA LEU A 203 8.25 7.93 5.25
C LEU A 203 9.75 8.17 5.10
N ARG A 204 10.22 8.69 3.97
CA ARG A 204 11.65 8.84 3.71
C ARG A 204 12.24 10.00 4.52
N GLU A 205 13.44 9.82 5.04
CA GLU A 205 14.15 10.85 5.82
C GLU A 205 14.31 12.15 5.00
N GLY A 206 14.24 13.27 5.68
CA GLY A 206 14.49 14.57 5.07
C GLY A 206 13.28 15.26 4.48
N HIS A 207 12.11 14.63 4.48
CA HIS A 207 10.85 15.26 4.10
C HIS A 207 10.27 16.08 5.26
N MET A 208 9.42 17.06 4.91
CA MET A 208 8.65 17.80 5.90
C MET A 208 7.46 16.96 6.35
N VAL A 209 7.42 16.61 7.61
CA VAL A 209 6.31 15.88 8.21
C VAL A 209 5.42 16.79 9.05
N THR A 210 4.15 16.43 9.15
CA THR A 210 3.20 17.07 10.06
C THR A 210 3.11 16.24 11.32
N LEU A 211 3.61 16.76 12.43
CA LEU A 211 3.48 16.13 13.72
C LEU A 211 2.05 16.36 14.25
N VAL A 212 1.42 15.27 14.67
CA VAL A 212 0.06 15.26 15.19
C VAL A 212 0.14 14.71 16.62
N ALA A 213 -0.41 15.46 17.58
CA ALA A 213 -0.49 15.01 18.95
C ALA A 213 -1.81 15.44 19.59
N PRO A 214 -2.38 14.65 20.52
CA PRO A 214 -3.62 14.99 21.20
C PRO A 214 -3.52 16.35 21.89
N GLY A 215 -4.48 17.23 21.61
CA GLY A 215 -4.56 18.57 22.25
C GLY A 215 -3.52 19.58 21.79
N ALA A 216 -2.58 19.21 20.91
CA ALA A 216 -1.56 20.12 20.40
C ALA A 216 -1.94 20.70 19.02
N LYS A 217 -1.36 21.85 18.67
CA LYS A 217 -1.43 22.35 17.30
C LYS A 217 -0.57 21.47 16.40
N LYS A 218 -1.06 21.17 15.18
CA LYS A 218 -0.28 20.51 14.15
C LYS A 218 0.97 21.33 13.86
N ALA A 219 2.15 20.71 13.93
CA ALA A 219 3.43 21.35 13.67
C ALA A 219 4.08 20.67 12.45
N ARG A 220 4.63 21.46 11.53
CA ARG A 220 5.42 20.93 10.42
C ARG A 220 6.90 21.00 10.80
N LYS A 221 7.59 19.88 10.67
CA LYS A 221 9.00 19.76 11.02
C LYS A 221 9.72 18.83 10.05
N LYS A 222 10.97 19.13 9.73
CA LYS A 222 11.87 18.19 9.09
C LYS A 222 12.56 17.38 10.19
N LEU A 223 12.35 16.07 10.19
CA LEU A 223 12.93 15.16 11.17
C LEU A 223 14.21 14.54 10.60
N THR A 224 15.18 14.32 11.50
CA THR A 224 16.46 13.66 11.18
C THR A 224 16.96 12.90 12.40
N GLY A 225 17.82 11.90 12.17
CA GLY A 225 18.44 11.13 13.25
C GLY A 225 17.42 10.48 14.19
N PRO A 226 17.65 10.50 15.52
CA PRO A 226 16.80 9.79 16.48
C PRO A 226 15.32 10.22 16.46
N GLU A 227 15.03 11.50 16.17
CA GLU A 227 13.63 11.96 16.07
C GLU A 227 12.92 11.36 14.87
N TYR A 228 13.63 11.23 13.74
CA TYR A 228 13.09 10.57 12.54
C TYR A 228 12.85 9.09 12.82
N GLU A 229 13.79 8.39 13.45
CA GLU A 229 13.63 6.97 13.79
C GLU A 229 12.42 6.73 14.69
N GLN A 230 12.26 7.54 15.73
CA GLN A 230 11.11 7.43 16.61
C GLN A 230 9.78 7.68 15.89
N TRP A 231 9.74 8.67 15.03
CA TRP A 231 8.57 8.97 14.21
C TRP A 231 8.27 7.83 13.24
N LEU A 232 9.29 7.32 12.53
CA LEU A 232 9.14 6.22 11.58
C LEU A 232 8.63 4.95 12.26
N GLN A 233 9.14 4.62 13.45
CA GLN A 233 8.65 3.50 14.26
C GLN A 233 7.16 3.68 14.59
N ASN A 234 6.74 4.89 14.96
CA ASN A 234 5.33 5.15 15.24
C ASN A 234 4.46 5.04 13.98
N GLU A 235 4.93 5.54 12.84
CA GLU A 235 4.21 5.43 11.55
C GLU A 235 4.01 3.97 11.13
N VAL A 236 5.01 3.12 11.29
CA VAL A 236 5.02 1.74 10.77
C VAL A 236 4.57 0.74 11.83
N VAL A 237 5.22 0.73 13.00
CA VAL A 237 4.94 -0.23 14.08
C VAL A 237 3.72 0.21 14.89
N GLY A 238 3.62 1.49 15.24
CA GLY A 238 2.50 2.03 16.00
C GLY A 238 1.16 1.85 15.28
N CYS A 239 1.12 2.07 13.96
CA CYS A 239 -0.06 1.81 13.13
C CYS A 239 -0.51 0.34 13.23
N LYS A 240 0.42 -0.60 13.02
CA LYS A 240 0.16 -2.04 13.12
C LYS A 240 -0.43 -2.41 14.48
N GLN A 241 0.24 -2.01 15.55
CA GLN A 241 -0.18 -2.32 16.92
C GLN A 241 -1.57 -1.78 17.24
N LEU A 242 -1.88 -0.56 16.78
CA LEU A 242 -3.19 0.06 17.00
C LEU A 242 -4.31 -0.70 16.26
N LEU A 243 -4.09 -1.09 15.00
CA LEU A 243 -5.04 -1.90 14.23
C LEU A 243 -5.27 -3.26 14.89
N GLU A 244 -4.20 -3.96 15.25
CA GLU A 244 -4.28 -5.27 15.93
C GLU A 244 -5.02 -5.16 17.26
N GLN A 245 -4.73 -4.13 18.05
CA GLN A 245 -5.40 -3.91 19.33
C GLN A 245 -6.89 -3.56 19.19
N ARG A 246 -7.21 -2.64 18.26
CA ARG A 246 -8.58 -2.15 18.09
C ARG A 246 -9.51 -3.16 17.45
N LEU A 247 -8.98 -3.95 16.53
CA LEU A 247 -9.78 -4.86 15.70
C LEU A 247 -9.60 -6.34 16.05
N ALA A 248 -8.71 -6.67 16.99
CA ALA A 248 -8.37 -8.06 17.35
C ALA A 248 -8.00 -8.92 16.12
N ILE A 249 -7.22 -8.38 15.20
CA ILE A 249 -6.74 -9.02 13.98
C ILE A 249 -5.23 -9.21 14.03
N LYS A 250 -4.69 -9.95 13.05
CA LYS A 250 -3.27 -9.95 12.72
C LYS A 250 -3.06 -9.10 11.47
N VAL A 251 -2.18 -8.12 11.55
CA VAL A 251 -1.79 -7.26 10.42
C VAL A 251 -0.44 -7.74 9.90
N ASN A 252 -0.37 -8.16 8.65
CA ASN A 252 0.85 -8.69 8.03
C ASN A 252 1.20 -8.04 6.68
N CYS A 253 0.40 -7.10 6.21
CA CYS A 253 0.64 -6.33 5.00
C CYS A 253 0.78 -4.84 5.30
N PHE A 254 1.63 -4.17 4.53
CA PHE A 254 1.89 -2.74 4.68
C PHE A 254 1.91 -2.04 3.32
N ALA A 255 1.01 -1.09 3.10
CA ALA A 255 1.07 -0.23 1.93
C ALA A 255 1.76 1.09 2.28
N VAL A 256 2.81 1.45 1.51
CA VAL A 256 3.50 2.72 1.75
C VAL A 256 2.75 3.88 1.09
N PRO A 257 2.55 5.00 1.78
CA PRO A 257 1.93 6.18 1.19
C PRO A 257 2.67 6.64 -0.08
N PHE A 258 1.91 7.00 -1.12
CA PHE A 258 2.42 7.45 -2.42
C PHE A 258 3.28 6.42 -3.16
N GLY A 259 3.40 5.20 -2.66
CA GLY A 259 4.35 4.19 -3.14
C GLY A 259 5.82 4.55 -2.86
N SER A 260 6.08 5.56 -2.03
CA SER A 260 7.41 6.11 -1.76
C SER A 260 8.10 5.39 -0.62
N TYR A 261 9.26 4.78 -0.89
CA TYR A 261 10.03 4.03 0.10
C TYR A 261 11.55 4.15 -0.20
N ASN A 262 12.34 3.72 0.76
CA ASN A 262 13.77 3.44 0.63
C ASN A 262 14.10 2.15 1.39
N GLU A 263 15.34 1.69 1.36
CA GLU A 263 15.73 0.43 2.00
C GLU A 263 15.53 0.47 3.52
N HIS A 264 15.71 1.63 4.15
CA HIS A 264 15.47 1.78 5.59
C HIS A 264 13.99 1.59 5.96
N VAL A 265 13.07 2.13 5.17
CA VAL A 265 11.62 1.90 5.36
C VAL A 265 11.27 0.42 5.21
N LYS A 266 11.85 -0.28 4.22
CA LYS A 266 11.69 -1.73 4.06
C LYS A 266 12.21 -2.50 5.28
N GLU A 267 13.38 -2.12 5.78
CA GLU A 267 13.97 -2.75 6.96
C GLU A 267 13.07 -2.59 8.18
N VAL A 268 12.57 -1.38 8.44
CA VAL A 268 11.65 -1.13 9.55
C VAL A 268 10.36 -1.93 9.39
N ALA A 269 9.78 -2.00 8.19
CA ALA A 269 8.59 -2.80 7.93
C ALA A 269 8.85 -4.30 8.15
N ARG A 270 9.97 -4.82 7.67
CA ARG A 270 10.37 -6.23 7.88
C ARG A 270 10.57 -6.54 9.37
N ASN A 271 11.25 -5.66 10.10
CA ASN A 271 11.49 -5.80 11.54
C ASN A 271 10.19 -5.68 12.37
N ALA A 272 9.20 -4.95 11.87
CA ALA A 272 7.85 -4.90 12.45
C ALA A 272 7.03 -6.19 12.20
N GLY A 273 7.56 -7.13 11.42
CA GLY A 273 6.92 -8.40 11.11
C GLY A 273 5.85 -8.31 10.03
N TYR A 274 5.93 -7.33 9.14
CA TYR A 274 5.15 -7.34 7.90
C TYR A 274 5.73 -8.38 6.94
N GLU A 275 4.85 -9.21 6.39
CA GLU A 275 5.20 -10.23 5.41
C GLU A 275 5.36 -9.63 4.00
N ALA A 276 4.52 -8.65 3.69
CA ALA A 276 4.55 -7.98 2.39
C ALA A 276 4.39 -6.46 2.51
N MET A 277 5.10 -5.75 1.63
CA MET A 277 4.98 -4.30 1.46
C MET A 277 4.52 -3.97 0.04
N PHE A 278 3.60 -3.01 -0.08
CA PHE A 278 2.94 -2.65 -1.33
C PHE A 278 3.23 -1.21 -1.73
N THR A 279 3.46 -1.03 -3.03
CA THR A 279 3.66 0.26 -3.69
C THR A 279 2.48 0.59 -4.61
N VAL A 280 2.57 1.68 -5.38
CA VAL A 280 1.62 2.04 -6.45
C VAL A 280 2.28 1.98 -7.84
N TYR A 281 3.37 1.23 -7.97
CA TYR A 281 4.04 0.99 -9.24
C TYR A 281 3.49 -0.29 -9.88
N GLY A 282 2.39 -0.14 -10.66
CA GLY A 282 1.62 -1.26 -11.21
C GLY A 282 2.45 -2.17 -12.08
N GLN A 283 2.48 -3.46 -11.73
CA GLN A 283 3.07 -4.54 -12.51
C GLN A 283 2.37 -5.86 -12.16
N PRO A 284 2.29 -6.83 -13.10
CA PRO A 284 1.88 -8.17 -12.75
C PRO A 284 2.87 -8.80 -11.78
N LEU A 285 2.35 -9.49 -10.77
CA LEU A 285 3.14 -10.23 -9.82
C LEU A 285 3.29 -11.67 -10.25
N THR A 286 4.45 -12.24 -9.98
CA THR A 286 4.79 -13.64 -10.17
C THR A 286 5.15 -14.29 -8.85
N PHE A 287 5.40 -15.59 -8.87
CA PHE A 287 5.82 -16.32 -7.68
C PHE A 287 7.15 -15.79 -7.10
N THR A 288 7.99 -15.15 -7.88
CA THR A 288 9.31 -14.64 -7.47
C THR A 288 9.36 -13.15 -7.19
N SER A 289 8.28 -12.38 -7.45
CA SER A 289 8.25 -10.94 -7.17
C SER A 289 8.62 -10.62 -5.72
N PRO A 290 9.50 -9.63 -5.45
CA PRO A 290 9.93 -9.29 -4.09
C PRO A 290 8.74 -8.91 -3.20
N LEU A 291 8.60 -9.57 -2.04
CA LEU A 291 7.50 -9.29 -1.11
C LEU A 291 7.60 -7.91 -0.45
N ASP A 292 8.78 -7.34 -0.41
CA ASP A 292 9.04 -6.03 0.21
C ASP A 292 8.81 -4.82 -0.72
N SER A 293 8.25 -5.04 -1.93
CA SER A 293 7.97 -3.96 -2.89
C SER A 293 6.95 -4.34 -3.97
N LEU A 294 5.91 -5.06 -3.59
CA LEU A 294 4.87 -5.52 -4.52
C LEU A 294 4.15 -4.34 -5.18
N GLY A 295 4.06 -4.37 -6.51
CA GLY A 295 3.44 -3.31 -7.29
C GLY A 295 1.92 -3.42 -7.33
N ARG A 296 1.22 -2.29 -7.22
CA ARG A 296 -0.23 -2.17 -7.40
C ARG A 296 -0.57 -1.18 -8.50
N TYR A 297 -1.63 -1.44 -9.25
CA TYR A 297 -2.16 -0.52 -10.26
C TYR A 297 -3.11 0.48 -9.59
N ALA A 298 -2.65 1.71 -9.41
CA ALA A 298 -3.50 2.79 -8.88
C ALA A 298 -4.55 3.18 -9.93
N ILE A 299 -5.82 2.97 -9.58
CA ILE A 299 -6.96 3.29 -10.43
C ILE A 299 -7.48 4.67 -10.07
N GLU A 300 -7.34 5.60 -11.01
CA GLU A 300 -7.58 7.02 -10.85
C GLU A 300 -8.35 7.56 -12.05
N ALA A 301 -9.23 8.53 -11.85
CA ALA A 301 -10.05 9.10 -12.92
C ALA A 301 -9.22 9.81 -14.02
N ASN A 302 -8.04 10.35 -13.68
CA ASN A 302 -7.11 10.98 -14.64
C ASN A 302 -6.26 9.97 -15.42
N LYS A 303 -6.34 8.68 -15.05
CA LYS A 303 -5.61 7.58 -15.70
C LYS A 303 -6.55 6.46 -16.16
N PRO A 304 -7.54 6.75 -17.02
CA PRO A 304 -8.64 5.82 -17.32
C PRO A 304 -8.20 4.51 -18.01
N LYS A 305 -7.00 4.47 -18.59
CA LYS A 305 -6.47 3.29 -19.30
C LYS A 305 -5.79 2.27 -18.38
N VAL A 306 -5.43 2.64 -17.14
CA VAL A 306 -4.63 1.78 -16.25
C VAL A 306 -5.29 0.43 -16.01
N PHE A 307 -6.60 0.39 -15.80
CA PHE A 307 -7.34 -0.87 -15.64
C PHE A 307 -7.22 -1.76 -16.89
N GLU A 308 -7.50 -1.21 -18.07
CA GLU A 308 -7.44 -1.96 -19.33
C GLU A 308 -6.00 -2.40 -19.68
N ASP A 309 -5.02 -1.56 -19.39
CA ASP A 309 -3.62 -1.90 -19.62
C ASP A 309 -3.13 -3.00 -18.67
N ALA A 310 -3.55 -2.98 -17.40
CA ALA A 310 -3.30 -4.07 -16.47
C ALA A 310 -3.96 -5.38 -16.94
N MET A 311 -5.19 -5.32 -17.45
CA MET A 311 -5.91 -6.49 -17.99
C MET A 311 -5.21 -7.08 -19.20
N LYS A 312 -4.63 -6.27 -20.09
CA LYS A 312 -3.84 -6.75 -21.24
C LYS A 312 -2.59 -7.51 -20.80
N MET A 313 -1.94 -7.05 -19.71
CA MET A 313 -0.73 -7.72 -19.19
C MET A 313 -1.00 -9.16 -18.72
N ILE A 314 -2.18 -9.43 -18.18
CA ILE A 314 -2.62 -10.78 -17.81
C ILE A 314 -3.18 -11.58 -19.01
N ALA A 315 -3.88 -10.92 -19.93
CA ALA A 315 -4.55 -11.59 -21.05
C ALA A 315 -3.57 -12.25 -22.02
N THR A 316 -2.39 -11.68 -22.22
CA THR A 316 -1.35 -12.21 -23.13
C THR A 316 -0.70 -13.50 -22.64
N SER A 317 -0.93 -13.89 -21.38
CA SER A 317 -0.37 -15.10 -20.77
C SER A 317 -1.20 -16.36 -20.99
N ALA A 318 -2.32 -16.31 -21.72
CA ALA A 318 -3.26 -17.42 -21.90
C ALA A 318 -2.80 -18.51 -22.90
N GLY A 319 -1.65 -18.37 -23.52
CA GLY A 319 -1.12 -19.25 -24.54
C GLY A 319 0.25 -19.86 -24.23
N GLY A 320 0.43 -20.42 -23.04
CA GLY A 320 1.69 -21.02 -22.61
C GLY A 320 2.40 -20.15 -21.56
N ALA A 321 2.85 -20.81 -20.55
CA ALA A 321 3.52 -20.26 -19.38
C ALA A 321 4.60 -19.23 -19.77
N SER A 322 4.21 -17.97 -19.86
CA SER A 322 5.18 -16.86 -19.85
C SER A 322 5.45 -16.53 -18.41
N ALA A 323 6.26 -17.40 -17.78
CA ALA A 323 6.97 -16.99 -16.57
C ALA A 323 7.61 -15.64 -16.87
N VAL A 324 7.38 -14.62 -16.02
CA VAL A 324 8.30 -13.49 -15.97
C VAL A 324 9.60 -14.12 -15.49
N ALA A 325 10.54 -14.28 -16.40
CA ALA A 325 11.88 -14.65 -16.00
C ALA A 325 12.40 -13.44 -15.23
N GLU A 326 12.47 -13.56 -13.91
CA GLU A 326 13.28 -12.64 -13.11
C GLU A 326 14.71 -12.91 -13.55
N VAL A 327 15.21 -12.01 -14.37
CA VAL A 327 16.62 -12.01 -14.70
C VAL A 327 17.30 -11.36 -13.51
N GLY A 328 17.89 -12.18 -12.67
CA GLY A 328 18.71 -11.67 -11.56
C GLY A 328 19.69 -10.63 -12.09
N THR A 329 19.90 -9.55 -11.37
CA THR A 329 20.86 -8.47 -11.71
C THR A 329 22.26 -8.99 -12.02
N ALA A 330 22.63 -10.18 -11.54
CA ALA A 330 23.87 -10.86 -11.85
C ALA A 330 24.11 -11.05 -13.37
N ASN A 331 23.08 -11.02 -14.20
CA ASN A 331 23.18 -11.18 -15.65
C ASN A 331 23.07 -9.85 -16.42
N LEU A 332 22.81 -8.73 -15.74
CA LEU A 332 22.75 -7.41 -16.37
C LEU A 332 23.95 -6.56 -15.95
N SER A 333 24.61 -5.98 -16.92
CA SER A 333 25.56 -4.90 -16.65
C SER A 333 24.77 -3.62 -16.40
N THR A 334 24.74 -3.16 -15.15
CA THR A 334 24.04 -1.95 -14.71
C THR A 334 25.01 -0.84 -14.31
N GLN A 335 24.55 0.39 -14.41
CA GLN A 335 25.25 1.58 -13.93
C GLN A 335 24.18 2.54 -13.33
N PRO A 336 24.26 2.92 -12.04
CA PRO A 336 25.18 2.36 -11.04
C PRO A 336 25.05 0.84 -10.90
N VAL A 337 26.13 0.16 -10.46
CA VAL A 337 26.11 -1.27 -10.19
C VAL A 337 25.22 -1.54 -8.96
N ASP A 338 24.62 -2.72 -8.88
CA ASP A 338 23.82 -3.11 -7.71
C ASP A 338 24.69 -3.06 -6.44
N GLY A 339 24.22 -2.36 -5.41
CA GLY A 339 24.95 -2.08 -4.17
C GLY A 339 26.00 -0.96 -4.25
N GLU A 340 26.26 -0.36 -5.43
CA GLU A 340 27.19 0.77 -5.57
C GLU A 340 26.66 2.01 -4.84
N THR A 341 27.58 2.82 -4.28
CA THR A 341 27.22 4.15 -3.75
C THR A 341 27.75 5.25 -4.68
N VAL A 342 26.85 6.04 -5.22
CA VAL A 342 27.21 7.17 -6.10
C VAL A 342 27.27 8.48 -5.31
N ARG A 343 28.13 9.42 -5.75
CA ARG A 343 28.34 10.73 -5.11
C ARG A 343 27.53 11.85 -5.75
N THR A 344 26.49 11.50 -6.51
CA THR A 344 25.61 12.46 -7.17
C THR A 344 24.15 12.05 -7.02
N ALA A 345 23.29 13.02 -6.74
CA ALA A 345 21.85 12.82 -6.72
C ALA A 345 21.20 12.91 -8.12
N LEU A 346 22.00 13.12 -9.18
CA LEU A 346 21.59 13.14 -10.57
C LEU A 346 22.37 12.10 -11.40
N PRO A 347 22.38 10.81 -11.03
CA PRO A 347 23.14 9.81 -11.73
C PRO A 347 22.61 9.54 -13.14
N LEU A 348 23.48 9.06 -14.01
CA LEU A 348 23.09 8.41 -15.25
C LEU A 348 22.82 6.93 -14.94
N ILE A 349 21.59 6.49 -15.14
CA ILE A 349 21.17 5.09 -14.94
C ILE A 349 21.25 4.37 -16.29
N LYS A 350 21.92 3.23 -16.33
CA LYS A 350 22.02 2.37 -17.52
C LYS A 350 21.86 0.89 -17.15
N ALA A 351 21.34 0.13 -18.12
CA ALA A 351 21.36 -1.32 -18.06
C ALA A 351 21.57 -1.89 -19.45
N ASN A 352 22.49 -2.83 -19.61
CA ASN A 352 22.65 -3.55 -20.87
C ASN A 352 21.74 -4.79 -20.85
N VAL A 353 20.78 -4.80 -21.77
CA VAL A 353 19.76 -5.86 -21.87
C VAL A 353 20.06 -6.91 -22.94
N SER A 354 21.24 -6.87 -23.56
CA SER A 354 21.63 -7.81 -24.62
C SER A 354 21.58 -9.27 -24.15
N ALA A 355 21.88 -9.53 -22.88
CA ALA A 355 21.82 -10.85 -22.27
C ALA A 355 20.38 -11.40 -22.15
N LEU A 356 19.37 -10.58 -22.35
CA LEU A 356 17.95 -10.95 -22.25
C LEU A 356 17.38 -11.47 -23.58
N GLY A 357 18.20 -11.60 -24.62
CA GLY A 357 17.77 -11.99 -25.95
C GLY A 357 17.17 -10.82 -26.75
N GLN A 358 16.31 -11.13 -27.71
CA GLN A 358 15.72 -10.12 -28.59
C GLN A 358 14.62 -9.35 -27.85
N ILE A 359 14.89 -8.11 -27.50
CA ILE A 359 13.97 -7.23 -26.77
C ILE A 359 13.04 -6.48 -27.75
N ASP A 360 11.75 -6.42 -27.43
CA ASP A 360 10.80 -5.49 -28.07
C ASP A 360 11.04 -4.07 -27.52
N PRO A 361 11.56 -3.14 -28.33
CA PRO A 361 11.89 -1.78 -27.89
C PRO A 361 10.68 -1.02 -27.33
N GLY A 362 9.49 -1.27 -27.90
CA GLY A 362 8.25 -0.62 -27.49
C GLY A 362 7.72 -1.10 -26.13
N SER A 363 8.28 -2.18 -25.61
CA SER A 363 7.87 -2.76 -24.32
C SER A 363 8.75 -2.32 -23.14
N ILE A 364 9.86 -1.62 -23.41
CA ILE A 364 10.81 -1.23 -22.36
C ILE A 364 10.21 -0.17 -21.44
N GLN A 365 10.26 -0.44 -20.15
CA GLN A 365 9.82 0.48 -19.13
C GLN A 365 10.82 0.50 -17.98
N MET A 366 11.34 1.68 -17.66
CA MET A 366 12.20 1.89 -16.48
C MET A 366 11.44 2.66 -15.40
N ARG A 367 11.53 2.18 -14.18
CA ARG A 367 10.99 2.85 -12.99
C ARG A 367 12.15 3.14 -12.04
N VAL A 368 12.12 4.32 -11.47
CA VAL A 368 13.14 4.80 -10.54
C VAL A 368 12.43 5.19 -9.25
N SER A 369 12.88 4.67 -8.11
CA SER A 369 12.26 5.00 -6.82
C SER A 369 12.29 6.50 -6.58
N GLY A 370 11.17 7.06 -6.12
CA GLY A 370 11.01 8.50 -5.94
C GLY A 370 10.68 9.31 -7.20
N LEU A 371 10.82 8.73 -8.41
CA LEU A 371 10.48 9.40 -9.69
C LEU A 371 9.34 8.70 -10.44
N GLY A 372 9.07 7.43 -10.16
CA GLY A 372 8.09 6.63 -10.91
C GLY A 372 8.63 6.13 -12.24
N VAL A 373 7.73 5.98 -13.23
CA VAL A 373 8.13 5.63 -14.62
C VAL A 373 8.84 6.81 -15.26
N VAL A 374 10.03 6.53 -15.80
CA VAL A 374 10.89 7.55 -16.42
C VAL A 374 11.03 7.32 -17.93
N PRO A 375 11.24 8.39 -18.74
CA PRO A 375 11.40 8.27 -20.20
C PRO A 375 12.82 7.78 -20.53
N ALA A 376 13.06 6.47 -20.34
CA ALA A 376 14.35 5.87 -20.68
C ALA A 376 14.51 5.71 -22.19
N SER A 377 15.73 5.91 -22.69
CA SER A 377 16.10 5.69 -24.08
C SER A 377 16.72 4.31 -24.27
N TYR A 378 16.41 3.65 -25.38
CA TYR A 378 17.01 2.36 -25.76
C TYR A 378 17.85 2.53 -27.03
N ASP A 379 19.08 2.05 -26.97
CA ASP A 379 19.95 1.96 -28.14
C ASP A 379 20.04 0.47 -28.58
N PRO A 380 19.41 0.09 -29.71
CA PRO A 380 19.42 -1.29 -30.19
C PRO A 380 20.79 -1.78 -30.68
N LYS A 381 21.75 -0.86 -31.00
CA LYS A 381 23.07 -1.24 -31.44
C LYS A 381 23.93 -1.77 -30.28
N THR A 382 23.76 -1.19 -29.10
CA THR A 382 24.51 -1.56 -27.90
C THR A 382 23.69 -2.40 -26.93
N GLY A 383 22.38 -2.56 -27.17
CA GLY A 383 21.45 -3.20 -26.23
C GLY A 383 21.32 -2.46 -24.91
N THR A 384 21.55 -1.14 -24.90
CA THR A 384 21.60 -0.35 -23.67
C THR A 384 20.34 0.48 -23.48
N VAL A 385 19.68 0.31 -22.34
CA VAL A 385 18.63 1.19 -21.84
C VAL A 385 19.27 2.23 -20.92
N SER A 386 18.96 3.51 -21.10
CA SER A 386 19.56 4.59 -20.30
C SER A 386 18.55 5.68 -19.94
N TYR A 387 18.77 6.28 -18.76
CA TYR A 387 18.04 7.44 -18.28
C TYR A 387 18.95 8.36 -17.48
N GLN A 388 19.07 9.63 -17.92
CA GLN A 388 19.72 10.66 -17.12
C GLN A 388 18.73 11.19 -16.10
N VAL A 389 18.99 11.01 -14.82
CA VAL A 389 18.17 11.59 -13.77
C VAL A 389 18.20 13.11 -13.88
N ALA A 390 17.04 13.71 -14.16
CA ALA A 390 16.88 15.15 -14.32
C ALA A 390 16.40 15.85 -13.04
N GLN A 391 15.76 15.11 -12.16
CA GLN A 391 15.30 15.61 -10.86
C GLN A 391 16.09 14.94 -9.75
N LYS A 392 16.66 15.74 -8.85
CA LYS A 392 17.50 15.28 -7.75
C LYS A 392 16.79 14.17 -6.95
N LEU A 393 17.44 13.00 -6.86
CA LEU A 393 17.04 11.93 -5.95
C LEU A 393 17.27 12.39 -4.51
N ARG A 394 16.27 12.21 -3.67
CA ARG A 394 16.24 12.77 -2.30
C ARG A 394 16.61 11.75 -1.23
N ASP A 395 16.63 10.48 -1.60
CA ASP A 395 16.86 9.37 -0.68
C ASP A 395 18.33 8.96 -0.67
N LYS A 396 18.75 8.31 0.40
CA LYS A 396 20.11 7.76 0.52
C LYS A 396 20.33 6.51 -0.34
N SER A 397 19.27 5.95 -0.89
CA SER A 397 19.30 4.83 -1.83
C SER A 397 18.23 4.98 -2.91
N CYS A 398 18.46 4.35 -4.05
CA CYS A 398 17.56 4.37 -5.19
C CYS A 398 17.43 2.97 -5.76
N THR A 399 16.21 2.46 -5.86
CA THR A 399 15.92 1.21 -6.56
C THR A 399 15.43 1.51 -7.97
N VAL A 400 15.98 0.81 -8.95
CA VAL A 400 15.57 0.85 -10.34
C VAL A 400 14.94 -0.49 -10.71
N ILE A 401 13.81 -0.43 -11.40
CA ILE A 401 13.12 -1.59 -11.95
C ILE A 401 13.06 -1.40 -13.46
N LEU A 402 13.63 -2.32 -14.20
CA LEU A 402 13.61 -2.36 -15.65
C LEU A 402 12.78 -3.54 -16.13
N SER A 403 11.73 -3.30 -16.86
CA SER A 403 10.91 -4.35 -17.47
C SER A 403 10.88 -4.21 -19.00
N ALA A 404 10.86 -5.34 -19.70
CA ALA A 404 10.77 -5.41 -21.14
C ALA A 404 10.07 -6.72 -21.56
N LYS A 405 9.78 -6.88 -22.86
CA LYS A 405 9.41 -8.17 -23.46
C LYS A 405 10.59 -8.71 -24.27
N SER A 406 10.96 -9.95 -24.00
CA SER A 406 11.93 -10.72 -24.79
C SER A 406 11.24 -11.95 -25.35
N GLU A 407 11.25 -12.12 -26.65
CA GLU A 407 10.57 -13.23 -27.34
C GLU A 407 9.10 -13.41 -26.91
N GLY A 408 8.40 -12.29 -26.73
CA GLY A 408 7.01 -12.26 -26.29
C GLY A 408 6.79 -12.50 -24.78
N LYS A 409 7.83 -12.83 -24.03
CA LYS A 409 7.80 -13.02 -22.57
C LYS A 409 8.22 -11.75 -21.86
N LYS A 410 7.52 -11.40 -20.77
CA LYS A 410 7.96 -10.29 -19.90
C LYS A 410 9.20 -10.72 -19.12
N VAL A 411 10.23 -9.89 -19.17
CA VAL A 411 11.43 -9.98 -18.33
C VAL A 411 11.51 -8.75 -17.45
N GLU A 412 11.98 -8.92 -16.23
CA GLU A 412 12.13 -7.82 -15.27
C GLU A 412 13.45 -7.98 -14.51
N ALA A 413 14.14 -6.88 -14.29
CA ALA A 413 15.32 -6.79 -13.47
C ALA A 413 15.20 -5.60 -12.53
N HIS A 414 15.76 -5.73 -11.34
CA HIS A 414 15.83 -4.64 -10.37
C HIS A 414 17.21 -4.60 -9.73
N TRP A 415 17.67 -3.40 -9.40
CA TRP A 415 18.89 -3.17 -8.66
C TRP A 415 18.78 -1.92 -7.82
N THR A 416 19.59 -1.82 -6.78
CA THR A 416 19.58 -0.72 -5.83
C THR A 416 20.98 -0.15 -5.68
N PHE A 417 21.09 1.18 -5.61
CA PHE A 417 22.36 1.86 -5.37
C PHE A 417 22.20 2.93 -4.27
N GLY A 418 23.28 3.14 -3.51
CA GLY A 418 23.37 4.19 -2.50
C GLY A 418 23.63 5.56 -3.11
N ILE A 419 23.22 6.63 -2.41
CA ILE A 419 23.47 8.02 -2.78
C ILE A 419 24.10 8.74 -1.59
N GLU A 420 25.37 9.14 -1.73
CA GLU A 420 26.04 10.05 -0.79
C GLU A 420 26.21 11.41 -1.45
N GLU A 421 25.61 12.46 -0.88
CA GLU A 421 25.94 13.82 -1.28
C GLU A 421 27.33 14.17 -0.74
N GLY A 422 28.34 14.10 -1.61
CA GLY A 422 29.68 14.57 -1.27
C GLY A 422 29.65 16.08 -0.97
N ALA A 423 30.23 16.47 0.12
CA ALA A 423 30.64 17.85 0.31
C ALA A 423 31.60 18.22 -0.84
N GLY A 424 31.11 19.02 -1.81
CA GLY A 424 31.89 19.66 -2.87
C GLY A 424 32.64 18.70 -3.81
N ALA A 425 32.11 18.47 -5.00
CA ALA A 425 32.87 17.89 -6.08
C ALA A 425 34.08 18.78 -6.38
N ALA A 426 35.30 18.25 -6.24
CA ALA A 426 36.48 18.87 -6.82
C ALA A 426 36.26 18.96 -8.34
N PRO A 427 36.62 20.08 -8.99
CA PRO A 427 36.48 20.22 -10.43
C PRO A 427 37.33 19.17 -11.13
N ALA A 428 36.77 18.55 -12.17
CA ALA A 428 37.49 17.65 -13.06
C ALA A 428 38.80 18.28 -13.53
N PRO A 429 39.91 17.53 -13.64
CA PRO A 429 41.17 18.05 -14.11
C PRO A 429 40.94 18.56 -15.54
N SER A 430 41.21 19.85 -15.75
CA SER A 430 41.16 20.50 -17.06
C SER A 430 42.11 19.79 -18.00
N ALA A 431 41.62 19.38 -19.16
CA ALA A 431 42.43 18.84 -20.23
C ALA A 431 43.55 19.85 -20.52
N SER A 432 44.81 19.40 -20.39
CA SER A 432 45.99 20.16 -20.72
C SER A 432 45.95 20.64 -22.19
N ALA A 433 46.09 21.93 -22.40
CA ALA A 433 46.22 22.54 -23.72
C ALA A 433 47.44 21.97 -24.46
N PRO A 434 47.36 21.78 -25.80
CA PRO A 434 48.50 21.29 -26.58
C PRO A 434 49.65 22.31 -26.61
N PRO A 435 50.90 21.88 -26.70
CA PRO A 435 52.06 22.74 -26.67
C PRO A 435 52.11 23.61 -27.94
N LYS A 436 52.32 24.91 -27.73
CA LYS A 436 52.60 25.86 -28.83
C LYS A 436 53.90 25.49 -29.48
N LYS A 437 53.88 25.18 -30.79
CA LYS A 437 55.08 25.07 -31.62
C LYS A 437 55.77 26.44 -31.71
N LYS A 438 57.05 26.45 -31.44
CA LYS A 438 57.95 27.52 -31.82
C LYS A 438 58.31 27.43 -33.31
#